data_a26e99b9bef4c3981893d39c69238cbc
#
_entry.id   a26e99b9bef4c3981893d39c69238cbc
#
_cell.length_a   1.000
_cell.length_b   1.000
_cell.length_c   1.000
_cell.angle_alpha   90.00
_cell.angle_beta   90.00
_cell.angle_gamma   90.00
#
_symmetry.space_group_name_H-M   'P 1'
#
loop_
_entity.id
_entity.type
_entity.pdbx_description
1 polymer ?
#
loop_
_entity_poly.entity_id
_entity_poly.type
_entity_poly.pdbx_seq_one_letter_code
_entity_poly.pdbx_strand_id
1 'polypeptide(L)'
;MPKFALVCAGTWLTAADELTTATIMPSVARDIGGYAWFGWAVAAFLLGSILGGATAGRLSVRFGLRPALTVGGGVYALGCAASALSPSIGWFLLGRLLQGLGGGWVVGLCYVAVSSLFPQSMWARVFSALAGVWGAATLVSPLIGGLFAEAGVWRGAFWLFAAQGLAFIVAGALLIRPGAGAAEPQGERPPYAQVLVLTLAVVAIGAAGLWPTGGEAAVSAIVGLALLGLFLRLDARASARLLPRSAGDPRTVAGAGLLMIFCLQAATIAFSVYGSALLQTLHHARPILAGYILGGSAFAWTAAALGVAGRGPDVLFIRLGTGVIGLALIGLALTIPHGPLPVIVVCVMAQGAGFGLAWSFSAARIVANTPEPERAFASSSMPTAQLIGAAVGAAAAGAIANLLGFGHGVTTARASLAGFWLFASFVPLAAVGWLAALRLTASGASGATLTGSA
;
A
#
# COMPACT_ATOMS: atom_id res chain seq x y z
N MET A 1 20.40 21.23 -0.28
CA MET A 1 20.78 19.80 -0.38
C MET A 1 20.42 18.97 0.87
N PRO A 2 20.81 19.28 2.12
CA PRO A 2 20.58 18.35 3.25
C PRO A 2 19.10 18.12 3.60
N LYS A 3 18.24 19.14 3.52
CA LYS A 3 16.79 18.99 3.74
C LYS A 3 16.12 18.09 2.69
N PHE A 4 16.60 18.14 1.45
CA PHE A 4 16.15 17.27 0.37
C PHE A 4 16.50 15.80 0.66
N ALA A 5 17.74 15.52 1.08
CA ALA A 5 18.15 14.18 1.48
C ALA A 5 17.33 13.64 2.67
N LEU A 6 16.96 14.51 3.64
CA LEU A 6 16.10 14.11 4.77
C LEU A 6 14.71 13.65 4.30
N VAL A 7 14.08 14.38 3.39
CA VAL A 7 12.74 14.02 2.86
C VAL A 7 12.83 12.71 2.07
N CYS A 8 13.88 12.53 1.26
CA CYS A 8 14.14 11.27 0.56
C CYS A 8 14.39 10.10 1.55
N ALA A 9 15.15 10.32 2.62
CA ALA A 9 15.41 9.31 3.65
C ALA A 9 14.13 8.88 4.38
N GLY A 10 13.22 9.80 4.69
CA GLY A 10 11.93 9.47 5.29
C GLY A 10 11.06 8.58 4.39
N THR A 11 11.02 8.85 3.08
CA THR A 11 10.32 7.99 2.12
C THR A 11 11.01 6.63 1.96
N TRP A 12 12.35 6.61 1.98
CA TRP A 12 13.13 5.37 1.93
C TRP A 12 12.79 4.41 3.06
N LEU A 13 12.66 4.91 4.31
CA LEU A 13 12.37 4.08 5.47
C LEU A 13 11.14 3.20 5.25
N THR A 14 10.05 3.77 4.73
CA THR A 14 8.79 3.03 4.52
C THR A 14 8.84 2.15 3.27
N ALA A 15 9.37 2.67 2.16
CA ALA A 15 9.45 1.93 0.90
C ALA A 15 10.37 0.70 1.02
N ALA A 16 11.53 0.87 1.65
CA ALA A 16 12.48 -0.21 1.82
C ALA A 16 12.01 -1.26 2.82
N ASP A 17 11.36 -0.83 3.91
CA ASP A 17 10.80 -1.74 4.90
C ASP A 17 9.70 -2.64 4.33
N GLU A 18 8.75 -2.09 3.57
CA GLU A 18 7.64 -2.85 2.99
C GLU A 18 8.14 -4.01 2.12
N LEU A 19 9.07 -3.73 1.21
CA LEU A 19 9.62 -4.72 0.28
C LEU A 19 10.56 -5.73 0.99
N THR A 20 11.35 -5.26 1.95
CA THR A 20 12.22 -6.13 2.75
C THR A 20 11.39 -7.10 3.59
N THR A 21 10.36 -6.60 4.28
CA THR A 21 9.48 -7.43 5.11
C THR A 21 8.76 -8.50 4.29
N ALA A 22 8.24 -8.16 3.11
CA ALA A 22 7.63 -9.14 2.22
C ALA A 22 8.60 -10.28 1.84
N THR A 23 9.90 -9.96 1.67
CA THR A 23 10.94 -10.94 1.34
C THR A 23 11.28 -11.85 2.52
N ILE A 24 11.38 -11.32 3.75
CA ILE A 24 11.80 -12.09 4.95
C ILE A 24 10.65 -12.79 5.66
N MET A 25 9.40 -12.50 5.34
CA MET A 25 8.23 -13.02 6.05
C MET A 25 8.22 -14.57 6.19
N PRO A 26 8.62 -15.36 5.17
CA PRO A 26 8.76 -16.81 5.32
C PRO A 26 9.75 -17.23 6.41
N SER A 27 10.84 -16.47 6.59
CA SER A 27 11.83 -16.73 7.64
C SER A 27 11.30 -16.37 9.01
N VAL A 28 10.54 -15.28 9.14
CA VAL A 28 9.81 -14.91 10.37
C VAL A 28 8.87 -16.02 10.80
N ALA A 29 8.03 -16.50 9.88
CA ALA A 29 7.04 -17.53 10.21
C ALA A 29 7.66 -18.89 10.54
N ARG A 30 8.82 -19.22 9.99
CA ARG A 30 9.56 -20.45 10.35
C ARG A 30 10.12 -20.39 11.78
N ASP A 31 10.53 -19.20 12.23
CA ASP A 31 11.19 -19.02 13.52
C ASP A 31 10.20 -18.85 14.69
N ILE A 32 9.23 -17.94 14.55
CA ILE A 32 8.27 -17.62 15.63
C ILE A 32 6.85 -18.15 15.36
N GLY A 33 6.68 -18.97 14.32
CA GLY A 33 5.38 -19.43 13.86
C GLY A 33 4.61 -18.33 13.13
N GLY A 34 3.31 -18.60 12.86
CA GLY A 34 2.43 -17.53 12.41
C GLY A 34 2.14 -17.49 10.92
N TYR A 35 2.19 -18.63 10.23
CA TYR A 35 1.75 -18.71 8.83
C TYR A 35 0.32 -18.20 8.63
N ALA A 36 -0.57 -18.41 9.62
CA ALA A 36 -1.93 -17.86 9.63
C ALA A 36 -1.99 -16.32 9.68
N TRP A 37 -0.89 -15.67 10.00
CA TRP A 37 -0.82 -14.23 10.28
C TRP A 37 -0.06 -13.43 9.21
N PHE A 38 0.28 -14.04 8.06
CA PHE A 38 0.97 -13.32 6.97
C PHE A 38 0.20 -12.07 6.51
N GLY A 39 -1.09 -12.24 6.18
CA GLY A 39 -1.93 -11.12 5.78
C GLY A 39 -2.06 -10.05 6.88
N TRP A 40 -2.12 -10.47 8.14
CA TRP A 40 -2.19 -9.58 9.29
C TRP A 40 -0.92 -8.74 9.50
N ALA A 41 0.26 -9.30 9.20
CA ALA A 41 1.53 -8.57 9.31
C ALA A 41 1.56 -7.35 8.36
N VAL A 42 1.03 -7.50 7.16
CA VAL A 42 0.89 -6.41 6.19
C VAL A 42 -0.27 -5.49 6.56
N ALA A 43 -1.44 -6.05 6.91
CA ALA A 43 -2.61 -5.26 7.29
C ALA A 43 -2.35 -4.37 8.51
N ALA A 44 -1.66 -4.87 9.55
CA ALA A 44 -1.30 -4.10 10.75
C ALA A 44 -0.42 -2.90 10.39
N PHE A 45 0.60 -3.10 9.55
CA PHE A 45 1.46 -2.00 9.08
C PHE A 45 0.65 -0.96 8.29
N LEU A 46 -0.20 -1.39 7.37
CA LEU A 46 -1.02 -0.49 6.54
C LEU A 46 -2.05 0.28 7.38
N LEU A 47 -2.71 -0.35 8.36
CA LEU A 47 -3.62 0.32 9.28
C LEU A 47 -2.89 1.37 10.12
N GLY A 48 -1.71 1.04 10.65
CA GLY A 48 -0.84 2.01 11.31
C GLY A 48 -0.49 3.18 10.39
N SER A 49 -0.13 2.89 9.13
CA SER A 49 0.24 3.91 8.13
C SER A 49 -0.92 4.85 7.78
N ILE A 50 -2.14 4.32 7.66
CA ILE A 50 -3.35 5.13 7.43
C ILE A 50 -3.58 6.08 8.60
N LEU A 51 -3.52 5.59 9.84
CA LEU A 51 -3.69 6.41 11.04
C LEU A 51 -2.57 7.46 11.15
N GLY A 52 -1.33 7.07 10.90
CA GLY A 52 -0.17 7.97 10.90
C GLY A 52 -0.32 9.07 9.85
N GLY A 53 -0.59 8.71 8.60
CA GLY A 53 -0.78 9.66 7.51
C GLY A 53 -1.92 10.64 7.76
N ALA A 54 -3.07 10.15 8.24
CA ALA A 54 -4.25 10.96 8.55
C ALA A 54 -4.02 11.96 9.68
N THR A 55 -3.06 11.73 10.56
CA THR A 55 -2.78 12.58 11.73
C THR A 55 -1.48 13.38 11.63
N ALA A 56 -0.66 13.15 10.59
CA ALA A 56 0.66 13.77 10.40
C ALA A 56 0.60 15.31 10.34
N GLY A 57 -0.35 15.86 9.59
CA GLY A 57 -0.53 17.31 9.48
C GLY A 57 -0.79 17.96 10.83
N ARG A 58 -1.66 17.37 11.66
CA ARG A 58 -1.96 17.88 13.01
C ARG A 58 -0.76 17.79 13.95
N LEU A 59 0.01 16.71 13.85
CA LEU A 59 1.22 16.56 14.65
C LEU A 59 2.20 17.70 14.34
N SER A 60 2.34 18.06 13.06
CA SER A 60 3.16 19.20 12.62
C SER A 60 2.64 20.54 13.10
N VAL A 61 1.32 20.76 13.01
CA VAL A 61 0.68 22.01 13.47
C VAL A 61 0.83 22.19 14.99
N ARG A 62 0.60 21.11 15.76
CA ARG A 62 0.60 21.17 17.22
C ARG A 62 1.99 21.31 17.83
N PHE A 63 2.98 20.62 17.29
CA PHE A 63 4.32 20.53 17.88
C PHE A 63 5.40 21.19 17.02
N GLY A 64 5.08 21.58 15.79
CA GLY A 64 6.06 21.97 14.78
C GLY A 64 6.66 20.76 14.05
N LEU A 65 7.24 21.02 12.89
CA LEU A 65 7.73 19.96 11.99
C LEU A 65 8.88 19.12 12.61
N ARG A 66 9.82 19.77 13.30
CA ARG A 66 11.00 19.09 13.90
C ARG A 66 10.59 18.09 15.00
N PRO A 67 9.83 18.46 16.07
CA PRO A 67 9.38 17.50 17.07
C PRO A 67 8.47 16.42 16.48
N ALA A 68 7.62 16.78 15.50
CA ALA A 68 6.73 15.83 14.83
C ALA A 68 7.54 14.72 14.10
N LEU A 69 8.60 15.08 13.35
CA LEU A 69 9.50 14.13 12.70
C LEU A 69 10.24 13.27 13.71
N THR A 70 10.66 13.84 14.86
CA THR A 70 11.30 13.08 15.94
C THR A 70 10.35 12.04 16.53
N VAL A 71 9.10 12.42 16.81
CA VAL A 71 8.09 11.48 17.32
C VAL A 71 7.77 10.40 16.28
N GLY A 72 7.54 10.78 15.03
CA GLY A 72 7.25 9.82 13.94
C GLY A 72 8.40 8.81 13.73
N GLY A 73 9.63 9.31 13.61
CA GLY A 73 10.83 8.47 13.49
C GLY A 73 11.07 7.60 14.74
N GLY A 74 10.79 8.13 15.94
CA GLY A 74 10.89 7.40 17.20
C GLY A 74 9.91 6.23 17.30
N VAL A 75 8.63 6.46 16.96
CA VAL A 75 7.62 5.41 16.96
C VAL A 75 7.94 4.35 15.89
N TYR A 76 8.42 4.77 14.72
CA TYR A 76 8.90 3.85 13.67
C TYR A 76 10.06 2.99 14.18
N ALA A 77 11.11 3.59 14.76
CA ALA A 77 12.27 2.88 15.28
C ALA A 77 11.89 1.92 16.42
N LEU A 78 10.99 2.34 17.31
CA LEU A 78 10.46 1.48 18.39
C LEU A 78 9.65 0.30 17.80
N GLY A 79 8.85 0.53 16.76
CA GLY A 79 8.13 -0.53 16.05
C GLY A 79 9.09 -1.54 15.40
N CYS A 80 10.18 -1.06 14.77
CA CYS A 80 11.23 -1.92 14.24
C CYS A 80 11.91 -2.74 15.35
N ALA A 81 12.29 -2.11 16.47
CA ALA A 81 12.90 -2.79 17.61
C ALA A 81 11.95 -3.83 18.21
N ALA A 82 10.65 -3.50 18.36
CA ALA A 82 9.64 -4.44 18.83
C ALA A 82 9.49 -5.65 17.89
N SER A 83 9.52 -5.43 16.57
CA SER A 83 9.51 -6.51 15.57
C SER A 83 10.77 -7.36 15.64
N ALA A 84 11.95 -6.75 15.82
CA ALA A 84 13.23 -7.47 15.97
C ALA A 84 13.29 -8.32 17.24
N LEU A 85 12.74 -7.82 18.36
CA LEU A 85 12.74 -8.49 19.66
C LEU A 85 11.55 -9.44 19.84
N SER A 86 10.67 -9.59 18.85
CA SER A 86 9.42 -10.34 19.00
C SER A 86 9.67 -11.82 19.36
N PRO A 87 9.14 -12.30 20.50
CA PRO A 87 9.19 -13.72 20.87
C PRO A 87 8.03 -14.52 20.25
N SER A 88 7.01 -13.85 19.74
CA SER A 88 5.81 -14.45 19.18
C SER A 88 5.22 -13.59 18.08
N ILE A 89 4.36 -14.20 17.25
CA ILE A 89 3.71 -13.48 16.15
C ILE A 89 2.85 -12.30 16.64
N GLY A 90 2.18 -12.40 17.78
CA GLY A 90 1.38 -11.30 18.34
C GLY A 90 2.22 -10.06 18.66
N TRP A 91 3.39 -10.24 19.27
CA TRP A 91 4.36 -9.17 19.49
C TRP A 91 4.89 -8.58 18.18
N PHE A 92 5.14 -9.44 17.19
CA PHE A 92 5.53 -9.01 15.85
C PHE A 92 4.47 -8.13 15.20
N LEU A 93 3.19 -8.52 15.26
CA LEU A 93 2.07 -7.73 14.73
C LEU A 93 1.94 -6.36 15.41
N LEU A 94 2.13 -6.30 16.73
CA LEU A 94 2.17 -5.03 17.46
C LEU A 94 3.34 -4.15 16.98
N GLY A 95 4.51 -4.74 16.80
CA GLY A 95 5.67 -4.07 16.20
C GLY A 95 5.35 -3.51 14.81
N ARG A 96 4.68 -4.29 13.95
CA ARG A 96 4.25 -3.87 12.60
C ARG A 96 3.25 -2.72 12.65
N LEU A 97 2.29 -2.73 13.57
CA LEU A 97 1.32 -1.65 13.75
C LEU A 97 2.03 -0.33 14.14
N LEU A 98 2.93 -0.39 15.13
CA LEU A 98 3.72 0.77 15.57
C LEU A 98 4.65 1.27 14.45
N GLN A 99 5.29 0.37 13.74
CA GLN A 99 6.14 0.66 12.58
C GLN A 99 5.36 1.36 11.47
N GLY A 100 4.15 0.87 11.18
CA GLY A 100 3.23 1.52 10.24
C GLY A 100 2.81 2.91 10.72
N LEU A 101 2.42 3.07 11.98
CA LEU A 101 2.03 4.37 12.55
C LEU A 101 3.15 5.41 12.44
N GLY A 102 4.36 5.04 12.86
CA GLY A 102 5.53 5.90 12.76
C GLY A 102 5.91 6.20 11.31
N GLY A 103 5.88 5.19 10.43
CA GLY A 103 6.15 5.32 9.00
C GLY A 103 5.14 6.23 8.31
N GLY A 104 3.85 6.09 8.61
CA GLY A 104 2.78 6.95 8.12
C GLY A 104 2.97 8.42 8.55
N TRP A 105 3.36 8.67 9.81
CA TRP A 105 3.75 10.01 10.25
C TRP A 105 4.97 10.52 9.49
N VAL A 106 6.03 9.74 9.36
CA VAL A 106 7.25 10.16 8.65
C VAL A 106 6.94 10.54 7.21
N VAL A 107 6.23 9.71 6.46
CA VAL A 107 5.86 10.00 5.06
C VAL A 107 4.95 11.22 4.99
N GLY A 108 3.89 11.29 5.79
CA GLY A 108 2.98 12.43 5.80
C GLY A 108 3.70 13.74 6.15
N LEU A 109 4.61 13.71 7.13
CA LEU A 109 5.44 14.85 7.50
C LEU A 109 6.48 15.22 6.44
N CYS A 110 6.97 14.25 5.65
CA CYS A 110 7.81 14.55 4.49
C CYS A 110 7.04 15.35 3.43
N TYR A 111 5.76 15.04 3.19
CA TYR A 111 4.91 15.86 2.30
C TYR A 111 4.69 17.28 2.86
N VAL A 112 4.44 17.40 4.18
CA VAL A 112 4.38 18.72 4.85
C VAL A 112 5.70 19.46 4.75
N ALA A 113 6.83 18.76 4.88
CA ALA A 113 8.18 19.35 4.73
C ALA A 113 8.42 19.89 3.32
N VAL A 114 7.89 19.22 2.27
CA VAL A 114 8.00 19.73 0.88
C VAL A 114 7.37 21.11 0.78
N SER A 115 6.14 21.28 1.25
CA SER A 115 5.42 22.55 1.16
C SER A 115 6.00 23.64 2.07
N SER A 116 6.57 23.26 3.22
CA SER A 116 7.06 24.22 4.24
C SER A 116 8.52 24.64 4.04
N LEU A 117 9.36 23.79 3.44
CA LEU A 117 10.81 24.00 3.38
C LEU A 117 11.36 24.29 1.99
N PHE A 118 10.55 24.07 0.94
CA PHE A 118 10.98 24.27 -0.44
C PHE A 118 10.08 25.27 -1.15
N PRO A 119 10.65 26.15 -2.01
CA PRO A 119 9.85 27.04 -2.85
C PRO A 119 9.03 26.22 -3.85
N GLN A 120 7.88 26.73 -4.24
CA GLN A 120 6.92 26.05 -5.12
C GLN A 120 7.55 25.57 -6.44
N SER A 121 8.52 26.34 -6.98
CA SER A 121 9.27 25.98 -8.19
C SER A 121 10.08 24.68 -8.07
N MET A 122 10.36 24.22 -6.86
CA MET A 122 11.11 22.97 -6.59
C MET A 122 10.20 21.77 -6.29
N TRP A 123 8.91 21.96 -6.02
CA TRP A 123 8.03 20.88 -5.57
C TRP A 123 8.00 19.71 -6.56
N ALA A 124 7.86 19.99 -7.86
CA ALA A 124 7.86 18.93 -8.88
C ALA A 124 9.14 18.08 -8.85
N ARG A 125 10.31 18.72 -8.66
CA ARG A 125 11.60 18.01 -8.55
C ARG A 125 11.67 17.16 -7.29
N VAL A 126 11.20 17.68 -6.15
CA VAL A 126 11.20 16.94 -4.89
C VAL A 126 10.26 15.74 -4.97
N PHE A 127 9.04 15.89 -5.48
CA PHE A 127 8.11 14.78 -5.67
C PHE A 127 8.62 13.73 -6.67
N SER A 128 9.27 14.15 -7.74
CA SER A 128 9.92 13.21 -8.67
C SER A 128 11.04 12.41 -8.00
N ALA A 129 11.80 13.06 -7.12
CA ALA A 129 12.84 12.35 -6.35
C ALA A 129 12.23 11.34 -5.35
N LEU A 130 11.11 11.69 -4.68
CA LEU A 130 10.41 10.75 -3.80
C LEU A 130 9.92 9.51 -4.58
N ALA A 131 9.41 9.69 -5.80
CA ALA A 131 9.07 8.58 -6.68
C ALA A 131 10.32 7.76 -7.06
N GLY A 132 11.45 8.42 -7.32
CA GLY A 132 12.74 7.76 -7.57
C GLY A 132 13.25 6.93 -6.39
N VAL A 133 12.98 7.36 -5.15
CA VAL A 133 13.30 6.59 -3.93
C VAL A 133 12.55 5.25 -3.90
N TRP A 134 11.29 5.22 -4.29
CA TRP A 134 10.54 3.96 -4.45
C TRP A 134 11.21 3.04 -5.48
N GLY A 135 11.62 3.61 -6.63
CA GLY A 135 12.38 2.85 -7.64
C GLY A 135 13.69 2.28 -7.09
N ALA A 136 14.47 3.06 -6.32
CA ALA A 136 15.69 2.57 -5.69
C ALA A 136 15.39 1.47 -4.64
N ALA A 137 14.31 1.62 -3.87
CA ALA A 137 13.89 0.62 -2.89
C ALA A 137 13.58 -0.73 -3.56
N THR A 138 13.00 -0.75 -4.76
CA THR A 138 12.71 -2.01 -5.47
C THR A 138 13.96 -2.79 -5.87
N LEU A 139 15.09 -2.14 -6.01
CA LEU A 139 16.36 -2.78 -6.33
C LEU A 139 17.12 -3.23 -5.08
N VAL A 140 17.11 -2.40 -4.03
CA VAL A 140 17.97 -2.59 -2.84
C VAL A 140 17.26 -3.44 -1.78
N SER A 141 15.95 -3.29 -1.59
CA SER A 141 15.23 -3.97 -0.50
C SER A 141 15.16 -5.49 -0.64
N PRO A 142 14.97 -6.08 -1.84
CA PRO A 142 15.06 -7.52 -2.02
C PRO A 142 16.44 -8.08 -1.68
N LEU A 143 17.50 -7.31 -1.96
CA LEU A 143 18.87 -7.68 -1.59
C LEU A 143 19.03 -7.69 -0.07
N ILE A 144 18.62 -6.61 0.60
CA ILE A 144 18.65 -6.53 2.08
C ILE A 144 17.86 -7.70 2.67
N GLY A 145 16.59 -7.85 2.32
CA GLY A 145 15.73 -8.90 2.85
C GLY A 145 16.24 -10.30 2.55
N GLY A 146 16.70 -10.53 1.32
CA GLY A 146 17.23 -11.81 0.89
C GLY A 146 18.51 -12.20 1.63
N LEU A 147 19.45 -11.27 1.82
CA LEU A 147 20.69 -11.53 2.56
C LEU A 147 20.40 -11.89 4.03
N PHE A 148 19.53 -11.14 4.72
CA PHE A 148 19.14 -11.46 6.09
C PHE A 148 18.36 -12.78 6.20
N ALA A 149 17.52 -13.09 5.21
CA ALA A 149 16.78 -14.35 5.16
C ALA A 149 17.70 -15.55 4.89
N GLU A 150 18.64 -15.45 3.94
CA GLU A 150 19.60 -16.51 3.61
C GLU A 150 20.61 -16.74 4.73
N ALA A 151 21.01 -15.69 5.44
CA ALA A 151 21.86 -15.79 6.62
C ALA A 151 21.12 -16.35 7.86
N GLY A 152 19.81 -16.53 7.82
CA GLY A 152 19.02 -17.00 8.96
C GLY A 152 18.84 -15.97 10.10
N VAL A 153 19.18 -14.70 9.85
CA VAL A 153 19.18 -13.62 10.86
C VAL A 153 18.16 -12.51 10.50
N TRP A 154 16.94 -12.91 10.17
CA TRP A 154 15.87 -12.00 9.73
C TRP A 154 15.64 -10.80 10.66
N ARG A 155 15.86 -10.96 11.97
CA ARG A 155 15.77 -9.89 12.98
C ARG A 155 16.73 -8.75 12.69
N GLY A 156 17.87 -9.04 12.05
CA GLY A 156 18.86 -8.04 11.64
C GLY A 156 18.30 -6.99 10.67
N ALA A 157 17.36 -7.37 9.81
CA ALA A 157 16.70 -6.42 8.91
C ALA A 157 15.92 -5.35 9.69
N PHE A 158 15.19 -5.74 10.73
CA PHE A 158 14.46 -4.79 11.58
C PHE A 158 15.40 -3.93 12.44
N TRP A 159 16.51 -4.47 12.93
CA TRP A 159 17.54 -3.66 13.60
C TRP A 159 18.18 -2.65 12.66
N LEU A 160 18.42 -3.00 11.40
CA LEU A 160 18.89 -2.08 10.38
C LEU A 160 17.91 -0.91 10.18
N PHE A 161 16.60 -1.19 10.08
CA PHE A 161 15.59 -0.15 9.95
C PHE A 161 15.42 0.67 11.23
N ALA A 162 15.55 0.08 12.40
CA ALA A 162 15.58 0.83 13.67
C ALA A 162 16.76 1.83 13.71
N ALA A 163 17.95 1.39 13.32
CA ALA A 163 19.13 2.25 13.24
C ALA A 163 18.96 3.38 12.21
N GLN A 164 18.37 3.09 11.04
CA GLN A 164 18.06 4.12 10.04
C GLN A 164 17.00 5.11 10.55
N GLY A 165 15.98 4.64 11.29
CA GLY A 165 15.00 5.50 11.96
C GLY A 165 15.64 6.45 12.98
N LEU A 166 16.59 5.96 13.79
CA LEU A 166 17.36 6.79 14.71
C LEU A 166 18.25 7.80 13.97
N ALA A 167 18.90 7.38 12.89
CA ALA A 167 19.69 8.29 12.05
C ALA A 167 18.81 9.40 11.42
N PHE A 168 17.59 9.04 11.00
CA PHE A 168 16.61 10.00 10.50
C PHE A 168 16.19 11.03 11.56
N ILE A 169 15.99 10.61 12.82
CA ILE A 169 15.69 11.51 13.94
C ILE A 169 16.84 12.52 14.15
N VAL A 170 18.08 12.02 14.20
CA VAL A 170 19.28 12.86 14.36
C VAL A 170 19.39 13.85 13.21
N ALA A 171 19.24 13.39 11.97
CA ALA A 171 19.25 14.25 10.78
C ALA A 171 18.14 15.31 10.84
N GLY A 172 16.92 14.93 11.21
CA GLY A 172 15.78 15.85 11.40
C GLY A 172 16.09 16.92 12.46
N ALA A 173 16.65 16.51 13.60
CA ALA A 173 17.02 17.42 14.69
C ALA A 173 18.10 18.43 14.29
N LEU A 174 19.06 18.03 13.45
CA LEU A 174 20.14 18.89 12.99
C LEU A 174 19.74 19.82 11.83
N LEU A 175 18.87 19.35 10.93
CA LEU A 175 18.57 20.01 9.65
C LEU A 175 17.31 20.90 9.70
N ILE A 176 16.37 20.61 10.60
CA ILE A 176 15.14 21.37 10.73
C ILE A 176 15.26 22.36 11.88
N ARG A 177 15.04 23.65 11.60
CA ARG A 177 15.06 24.70 12.61
C ARG A 177 13.87 24.56 13.55
N PRO A 178 13.99 24.86 14.86
CA PRO A 178 12.86 24.97 15.77
C PRO A 178 11.82 25.97 15.24
N GLY A 179 10.53 25.63 15.35
CA GLY A 179 9.43 26.50 14.89
C GLY A 179 9.14 26.43 13.39
N ALA A 180 9.92 25.69 12.58
CA ALA A 180 9.61 25.51 11.17
C ALA A 180 8.29 24.70 11.01
N GLY A 181 7.39 25.17 10.12
CA GLY A 181 6.15 24.46 9.79
C GLY A 181 5.02 24.56 10.84
N ALA A 182 5.17 25.41 11.87
CA ALA A 182 4.08 25.74 12.77
C ALA A 182 3.05 26.59 12.00
N ALA A 183 1.88 26.01 11.71
CA ALA A 183 0.72 26.71 11.20
C ALA A 183 -0.32 26.87 12.30
N GLU A 184 -1.25 27.80 12.16
CA GLU A 184 -2.36 27.90 13.10
C GLU A 184 -3.22 26.62 13.09
N PRO A 185 -3.69 26.14 14.25
CA PRO A 185 -4.51 24.95 14.33
C PRO A 185 -5.85 25.17 13.60
N GLN A 186 -6.02 24.59 12.44
CA GLN A 186 -7.34 24.47 11.84
C GLN A 186 -8.14 23.46 12.67
N GLY A 187 -9.28 23.92 13.24
CA GLY A 187 -10.02 23.27 14.32
C GLY A 187 -10.69 21.92 14.03
N GLU A 188 -10.32 21.21 12.97
CA GLU A 188 -10.92 19.93 12.63
C GLU A 188 -10.37 18.79 13.50
N ARG A 189 -11.26 17.97 14.06
CA ARG A 189 -10.88 16.78 14.83
C ARG A 189 -10.34 15.71 13.88
N PRO A 190 -9.31 14.89 14.28
CA PRO A 190 -8.86 13.79 13.43
C PRO A 190 -9.97 12.77 13.19
N PRO A 191 -9.92 12.02 12.07
CA PRO A 191 -10.92 11.05 11.69
C PRO A 191 -10.79 9.72 12.48
N TYR A 192 -10.72 9.80 13.82
CA TYR A 192 -10.50 8.62 14.68
C TYR A 192 -11.61 7.59 14.56
N ALA A 193 -12.88 8.03 14.50
CA ALA A 193 -14.02 7.13 14.37
C ALA A 193 -13.98 6.36 13.04
N GLN A 194 -13.63 7.06 11.96
CA GLN A 194 -13.49 6.45 10.63
C GLN A 194 -12.36 5.42 10.61
N VAL A 195 -11.19 5.76 11.17
CA VAL A 195 -10.05 4.84 11.25
C VAL A 195 -10.38 3.65 12.16
N LEU A 196 -11.08 3.86 13.28
CA LEU A 196 -11.51 2.77 14.15
C LEU A 196 -12.45 1.80 13.41
N VAL A 197 -13.49 2.31 12.74
CA VAL A 197 -14.44 1.48 12.01
C VAL A 197 -13.74 0.75 10.84
N LEU A 198 -12.82 1.41 10.14
CA LEU A 198 -12.00 0.79 9.11
C LEU A 198 -11.11 -0.33 9.69
N THR A 199 -10.49 -0.09 10.85
CA THR A 199 -9.68 -1.10 11.54
C THR A 199 -10.54 -2.31 11.91
N LEU A 200 -11.72 -2.09 12.48
CA LEU A 200 -12.66 -3.17 12.81
C LEU A 200 -13.13 -3.93 11.56
N ALA A 201 -13.33 -3.24 10.44
CA ALA A 201 -13.67 -3.88 9.15
C ALA A 201 -12.54 -4.81 8.68
N VAL A 202 -11.31 -4.33 8.67
CA VAL A 202 -10.13 -5.11 8.26
C VAL A 202 -9.92 -6.30 9.21
N VAL A 203 -10.06 -6.08 10.52
CA VAL A 203 -9.97 -7.15 11.55
C VAL A 203 -11.04 -8.21 11.31
N ALA A 204 -12.29 -7.83 11.09
CA ALA A 204 -13.36 -8.77 10.84
C ALA A 204 -13.14 -9.59 9.55
N ILE A 205 -12.70 -8.94 8.45
CA ILE A 205 -12.37 -9.64 7.19
C ILE A 205 -11.23 -10.65 7.41
N GLY A 206 -10.16 -10.23 8.07
CA GLY A 206 -9.00 -11.10 8.32
C GLY A 206 -9.33 -12.25 9.26
N ALA A 207 -10.16 -12.00 10.28
CA ALA A 207 -10.61 -13.02 11.24
C ALA A 207 -11.44 -14.13 10.59
N ALA A 208 -12.07 -13.88 9.42
CA ALA A 208 -12.81 -14.90 8.69
C ALA A 208 -11.97 -16.17 8.42
N GLY A 209 -10.66 -16.04 8.21
CA GLY A 209 -9.75 -17.18 8.03
C GLY A 209 -9.29 -17.88 9.29
N LEU A 210 -9.67 -17.40 10.47
CA LEU A 210 -9.27 -17.99 11.77
C LEU A 210 -10.39 -18.81 12.40
N TRP A 211 -11.61 -18.72 11.90
CA TRP A 211 -12.77 -19.45 12.42
C TRP A 211 -12.78 -20.90 11.94
N PRO A 212 -13.12 -21.85 12.82
CA PRO A 212 -13.11 -23.29 12.48
C PRO A 212 -14.26 -23.70 11.55
N THR A 213 -15.37 -22.94 11.51
CA THR A 213 -16.55 -23.25 10.70
C THR A 213 -16.73 -22.26 9.57
N GLY A 214 -17.21 -22.75 8.41
CA GLY A 214 -17.50 -21.88 7.26
C GLY A 214 -18.60 -20.87 7.55
N GLY A 215 -19.56 -21.18 8.44
CA GLY A 215 -20.63 -20.26 8.85
C GLY A 215 -20.07 -19.05 9.63
N GLU A 216 -19.21 -19.27 10.61
CA GLU A 216 -18.56 -18.20 11.39
C GLU A 216 -17.65 -17.36 10.48
N ALA A 217 -16.89 -17.99 9.59
CA ALA A 217 -16.08 -17.31 8.60
C ALA A 217 -16.92 -16.39 7.70
N ALA A 218 -18.05 -16.88 7.20
CA ALA A 218 -18.97 -16.09 6.38
C ALA A 218 -19.57 -14.90 7.15
N VAL A 219 -20.01 -15.12 8.40
CA VAL A 219 -20.53 -14.05 9.27
C VAL A 219 -19.45 -12.99 9.51
N SER A 220 -18.23 -13.39 9.83
CA SER A 220 -17.11 -12.47 10.06
C SER A 220 -16.81 -11.63 8.80
N ALA A 221 -16.78 -12.25 7.63
CA ALA A 221 -16.58 -11.54 6.36
C ALA A 221 -17.74 -10.56 6.06
N ILE A 222 -18.99 -10.96 6.27
CA ILE A 222 -20.18 -10.10 6.07
C ILE A 222 -20.13 -8.90 7.04
N VAL A 223 -19.81 -9.12 8.31
CA VAL A 223 -19.64 -8.05 9.30
C VAL A 223 -18.54 -7.09 8.86
N GLY A 224 -17.41 -7.59 8.37
CA GLY A 224 -16.33 -6.77 7.86
C GLY A 224 -16.74 -5.90 6.66
N LEU A 225 -17.47 -6.48 5.70
CA LEU A 225 -18.01 -5.73 4.55
C LEU A 225 -19.07 -4.69 4.98
N ALA A 226 -19.93 -5.02 5.96
CA ALA A 226 -20.91 -4.08 6.51
C ALA A 226 -20.20 -2.90 7.22
N LEU A 227 -19.13 -3.17 7.98
CA LEU A 227 -18.31 -2.14 8.62
C LEU A 227 -17.58 -1.27 7.59
N LEU A 228 -17.12 -1.84 6.46
CA LEU A 228 -16.54 -1.07 5.36
C LEU A 228 -17.59 -0.12 4.75
N GLY A 229 -18.82 -0.60 4.55
CA GLY A 229 -19.93 0.25 4.13
C GLY A 229 -20.28 1.34 5.16
N LEU A 230 -20.24 1.01 6.44
CA LEU A 230 -20.42 1.98 7.54
C LEU A 230 -19.29 3.04 7.55
N PHE A 231 -18.04 2.60 7.36
CA PHE A 231 -16.89 3.52 7.21
C PHE A 231 -17.15 4.55 6.11
N LEU A 232 -17.53 4.13 4.91
CA LEU A 232 -17.80 5.04 3.80
C LEU A 232 -18.94 6.04 4.13
N ARG A 233 -20.00 5.58 4.82
CA ARG A 233 -21.10 6.45 5.25
C ARG A 233 -20.68 7.46 6.31
N LEU A 234 -19.90 7.03 7.30
CA LEU A 234 -19.38 7.91 8.35
C LEU A 234 -18.40 8.93 7.78
N ASP A 235 -17.50 8.50 6.92
CA ASP A 235 -16.51 9.38 6.30
C ASP A 235 -17.17 10.44 5.43
N ALA A 236 -18.17 10.07 4.61
CA ALA A 236 -18.90 11.01 3.76
C ALA A 236 -19.66 12.10 4.55
N ARG A 237 -20.05 11.84 5.80
CA ARG A 237 -20.78 12.77 6.68
C ARG A 237 -19.87 13.55 7.61
N ALA A 238 -18.63 13.15 7.78
CA ALA A 238 -17.69 13.78 8.71
C ALA A 238 -17.21 15.14 8.19
N SER A 239 -16.81 16.04 9.11
CA SER A 239 -16.10 17.27 8.77
C SER A 239 -14.66 16.96 8.34
N ALA A 240 -13.92 16.18 9.16
CA ALA A 240 -12.61 15.68 8.81
C ALA A 240 -12.75 14.30 8.14
N ARG A 241 -12.47 14.23 6.85
CA ARG A 241 -12.67 13.04 6.01
C ARG A 241 -11.34 12.45 5.56
N LEU A 242 -11.35 11.16 5.28
CA LEU A 242 -10.25 10.45 4.63
C LEU A 242 -10.40 10.43 3.11
N LEU A 243 -11.65 10.44 2.62
CA LEU A 243 -12.01 10.34 1.21
C LEU A 243 -12.98 11.48 0.82
N PRO A 244 -13.05 11.89 -0.47
CA PRO A 244 -14.06 12.80 -0.97
C PRO A 244 -15.47 12.26 -0.73
N ARG A 245 -16.48 13.15 -0.63
CA ARG A 245 -17.88 12.74 -0.47
C ARG A 245 -18.37 11.81 -1.57
N SER A 246 -17.84 11.98 -2.76
CA SER A 246 -18.15 11.17 -3.93
C SER A 246 -17.50 9.77 -3.93
N ALA A 247 -16.60 9.44 -2.99
CA ALA A 247 -15.87 8.16 -2.97
C ALA A 247 -16.81 6.92 -2.91
N GLY A 248 -17.97 7.06 -2.24
CA GLY A 248 -18.98 6.01 -2.16
C GLY A 248 -19.95 5.93 -3.36
N ASP A 249 -19.88 6.85 -4.31
CA ASP A 249 -20.74 6.88 -5.48
C ASP A 249 -19.98 6.60 -6.79
N PRO A 250 -20.05 5.34 -7.31
CA PRO A 250 -19.34 4.96 -8.53
C PRO A 250 -19.92 5.59 -9.81
N ARG A 251 -20.99 6.39 -9.71
CA ARG A 251 -21.56 7.12 -10.85
C ARG A 251 -20.78 8.42 -11.10
N THR A 252 -20.10 8.95 -10.10
CA THR A 252 -19.23 10.10 -10.25
C THR A 252 -17.84 9.68 -10.79
N VAL A 253 -17.16 10.59 -11.48
CA VAL A 253 -15.79 10.33 -12.01
C VAL A 253 -14.83 10.05 -10.88
N ALA A 254 -14.84 10.87 -9.82
CA ALA A 254 -13.98 10.69 -8.67
C ALA A 254 -14.29 9.38 -7.91
N GLY A 255 -15.57 9.06 -7.69
CA GLY A 255 -15.97 7.81 -7.04
C GLY A 255 -15.60 6.57 -7.86
N ALA A 256 -15.82 6.58 -9.18
CA ALA A 256 -15.37 5.50 -10.05
C ALA A 256 -13.84 5.33 -10.04
N GLY A 257 -13.08 6.42 -10.06
CA GLY A 257 -11.63 6.39 -10.00
C GLY A 257 -11.11 5.84 -8.66
N LEU A 258 -11.68 6.26 -7.54
CA LEU A 258 -11.30 5.76 -6.21
C LEU A 258 -11.70 4.29 -6.00
N LEU A 259 -12.88 3.88 -6.52
CA LEU A 259 -13.30 2.47 -6.54
C LEU A 259 -12.33 1.62 -7.37
N MET A 260 -11.93 2.10 -8.55
CA MET A 260 -10.92 1.44 -9.38
C MET A 260 -9.61 1.24 -8.61
N ILE A 261 -9.07 2.31 -7.98
CA ILE A 261 -7.83 2.26 -7.20
C ILE A 261 -7.97 1.24 -6.06
N PHE A 262 -9.05 1.31 -5.28
CA PHE A 262 -9.32 0.39 -4.19
C PHE A 262 -9.38 -1.07 -4.67
N CYS A 263 -10.18 -1.36 -5.69
CA CYS A 263 -10.38 -2.73 -6.18
C CYS A 263 -9.09 -3.33 -6.75
N LEU A 264 -8.36 -2.58 -7.56
CA LEU A 264 -7.12 -3.07 -8.16
C LEU A 264 -6.03 -3.28 -7.12
N GLN A 265 -5.90 -2.36 -6.15
CA GLN A 265 -4.93 -2.52 -5.07
C GLN A 265 -5.28 -3.70 -4.16
N ALA A 266 -6.56 -3.85 -3.78
CA ALA A 266 -7.01 -4.99 -2.98
C ALA A 266 -6.83 -6.32 -3.71
N ALA A 267 -7.02 -6.35 -5.04
CA ALA A 267 -6.88 -7.56 -5.84
C ALA A 267 -5.41 -8.00 -6.02
N THR A 268 -4.48 -7.07 -6.03
CA THR A 268 -3.07 -7.35 -6.39
C THR A 268 -2.16 -7.55 -5.18
N ILE A 269 -2.57 -7.13 -3.98
CA ILE A 269 -1.74 -7.19 -2.77
C ILE A 269 -1.40 -8.62 -2.35
N ALA A 270 -2.21 -9.61 -2.75
CA ALA A 270 -1.99 -11.02 -2.43
C ALA A 270 -0.58 -11.51 -2.84
N PHE A 271 -0.04 -11.02 -3.97
CA PHE A 271 1.30 -11.36 -4.40
C PHE A 271 2.38 -10.75 -3.49
N SER A 272 2.21 -9.52 -3.05
CA SER A 272 3.13 -8.88 -2.09
C SER A 272 3.15 -9.61 -0.75
N VAL A 273 2.01 -10.16 -0.32
CA VAL A 273 1.89 -10.87 0.97
C VAL A 273 2.43 -12.31 0.86
N TYR A 274 2.00 -13.06 -0.13
CA TYR A 274 2.23 -14.51 -0.22
C TYR A 274 3.26 -14.91 -1.28
N GLY A 275 3.59 -14.02 -2.22
CA GLY A 275 4.43 -14.33 -3.38
C GLY A 275 5.79 -14.92 -2.99
N SER A 276 6.48 -14.32 -2.00
CA SER A 276 7.78 -14.83 -1.53
C SER A 276 7.66 -16.26 -0.98
N ALA A 277 6.64 -16.54 -0.17
CA ALA A 277 6.42 -17.88 0.40
C ALA A 277 6.06 -18.91 -0.68
N LEU A 278 5.19 -18.55 -1.62
CA LEU A 278 4.78 -19.42 -2.71
C LEU A 278 5.95 -19.73 -3.65
N LEU A 279 6.76 -18.74 -4.02
CA LEU A 279 7.94 -18.92 -4.87
C LEU A 279 9.01 -19.78 -4.20
N GLN A 280 9.25 -19.58 -2.90
CA GLN A 280 10.20 -20.40 -2.16
C GLN A 280 9.73 -21.85 -2.00
N THR A 281 8.43 -22.07 -1.77
CA THR A 281 7.87 -23.41 -1.49
C THR A 281 7.63 -24.21 -2.77
N LEU A 282 7.03 -23.60 -3.81
CA LEU A 282 6.62 -24.30 -5.03
C LEU A 282 7.71 -24.34 -6.09
N HIS A 283 8.49 -23.27 -6.18
CA HIS A 283 9.51 -23.11 -7.23
C HIS A 283 10.94 -23.18 -6.67
N HIS A 284 11.10 -23.50 -5.39
CA HIS A 284 12.40 -23.59 -4.70
C HIS A 284 13.28 -22.34 -4.93
N ALA A 285 12.65 -21.18 -5.15
CA ALA A 285 13.35 -19.93 -5.37
C ALA A 285 14.11 -19.51 -4.10
N ARG A 286 15.37 -19.08 -4.28
CA ARG A 286 16.12 -18.49 -3.16
C ARG A 286 15.42 -17.20 -2.68
N PRO A 287 15.50 -16.84 -1.39
CA PRO A 287 14.88 -15.63 -0.85
C PRO A 287 15.20 -14.35 -1.63
N ILE A 288 16.46 -14.17 -2.05
CA ILE A 288 16.89 -13.05 -2.90
C ILE A 288 16.11 -13.02 -4.22
N LEU A 289 16.02 -14.17 -4.91
CA LEU A 289 15.32 -14.26 -6.19
C LEU A 289 13.82 -13.98 -6.03
N ALA A 290 13.19 -14.55 -5.01
CA ALA A 290 11.78 -14.28 -4.69
C ALA A 290 11.54 -12.80 -4.42
N GLY A 291 12.44 -12.14 -3.69
CA GLY A 291 12.40 -10.71 -3.44
C GLY A 291 12.51 -9.87 -4.73
N TYR A 292 13.42 -10.20 -5.64
CA TYR A 292 13.55 -9.50 -6.92
C TYR A 292 12.34 -9.72 -7.83
N ILE A 293 11.71 -10.88 -7.80
CA ILE A 293 10.46 -11.12 -8.54
C ILE A 293 9.35 -10.22 -7.98
N LEU A 294 9.23 -10.10 -6.65
CA LEU A 294 8.30 -9.17 -6.02
C LEU A 294 8.59 -7.72 -6.45
N GLY A 295 9.85 -7.29 -6.37
CA GLY A 295 10.30 -5.95 -6.78
C GLY A 295 10.09 -5.68 -8.26
N GLY A 296 10.09 -6.72 -9.11
CA GLY A 296 9.86 -6.63 -10.55
C GLY A 296 8.54 -5.95 -10.92
N SER A 297 7.49 -6.11 -10.12
CA SER A 297 6.22 -5.39 -10.29
C SER A 297 6.40 -3.87 -10.18
N ALA A 298 7.10 -3.39 -9.16
CA ALA A 298 7.32 -1.95 -8.97
C ALA A 298 8.29 -1.38 -10.01
N PHE A 299 9.29 -2.16 -10.44
CA PHE A 299 10.15 -1.78 -11.56
C PHE A 299 9.35 -1.63 -12.86
N ALA A 300 8.50 -2.60 -13.19
CA ALA A 300 7.65 -2.55 -14.37
C ALA A 300 6.63 -1.42 -14.32
N TRP A 301 6.09 -1.10 -13.13
CA TRP A 301 5.25 0.09 -12.91
C TRP A 301 6.00 1.35 -13.33
N THR A 302 7.19 1.58 -12.79
CA THR A 302 7.98 2.77 -13.06
C THR A 302 8.35 2.86 -14.53
N ALA A 303 8.81 1.77 -15.15
CA ALA A 303 9.19 1.70 -16.55
C ALA A 303 8.00 2.03 -17.48
N ALA A 304 6.83 1.44 -17.22
CA ALA A 304 5.63 1.70 -17.99
C ALA A 304 5.14 3.14 -17.82
N ALA A 305 5.13 3.69 -16.58
CA ALA A 305 4.74 5.07 -16.33
C ALA A 305 5.63 6.07 -17.08
N LEU A 306 6.94 5.85 -17.08
CA LEU A 306 7.90 6.68 -17.86
C LEU A 306 7.70 6.50 -19.36
N GLY A 307 7.42 5.27 -19.81
CA GLY A 307 7.23 4.96 -21.22
C GLY A 307 6.02 5.64 -21.85
N VAL A 308 4.97 5.93 -21.07
CA VAL A 308 3.74 6.58 -21.56
C VAL A 308 3.63 8.06 -21.18
N ALA A 309 4.58 8.58 -20.41
CA ALA A 309 4.56 9.97 -19.96
C ALA A 309 4.48 10.96 -21.15
N GLY A 310 3.45 11.80 -21.14
CA GLY A 310 3.21 12.78 -22.21
C GLY A 310 2.74 12.19 -23.56
N ARG A 311 2.36 10.92 -23.61
CA ARG A 311 1.94 10.25 -24.86
C ARG A 311 0.46 9.88 -24.84
N GLY A 312 -0.18 9.98 -26.03
CA GLY A 312 -1.38 9.30 -26.45
C GLY A 312 -2.68 9.55 -25.69
N PRO A 313 -3.73 8.83 -26.04
CA PRO A 313 -5.02 8.98 -25.40
C PRO A 313 -5.05 8.33 -24.02
N ASP A 314 -5.31 9.14 -23.00
CA ASP A 314 -5.45 8.75 -21.60
C ASP A 314 -6.43 7.58 -21.39
N VAL A 315 -7.57 7.59 -22.11
CA VAL A 315 -8.61 6.57 -22.08
C VAL A 315 -8.04 5.19 -22.41
N LEU A 316 -7.22 5.10 -23.45
CA LEU A 316 -6.62 3.84 -23.90
C LEU A 316 -5.69 3.26 -22.80
N PHE A 317 -4.81 4.10 -22.25
CA PHE A 317 -3.85 3.65 -21.24
C PHE A 317 -4.53 3.23 -19.94
N ILE A 318 -5.60 3.93 -19.52
CA ILE A 318 -6.38 3.53 -18.34
C ILE A 318 -7.03 2.16 -18.57
N ARG A 319 -7.70 1.95 -19.71
CA ARG A 319 -8.42 0.70 -20.02
C ARG A 319 -7.45 -0.48 -20.22
N LEU A 320 -6.40 -0.26 -20.99
CA LEU A 320 -5.36 -1.29 -21.21
C LEU A 320 -4.65 -1.65 -19.90
N GLY A 321 -4.20 -0.66 -19.13
CA GLY A 321 -3.49 -0.90 -17.89
C GLY A 321 -4.32 -1.70 -16.89
N THR A 322 -5.57 -1.30 -16.67
CA THR A 322 -6.49 -2.02 -15.76
C THR A 322 -6.86 -3.41 -16.28
N GLY A 323 -7.03 -3.58 -17.59
CA GLY A 323 -7.26 -4.89 -18.21
C GLY A 323 -6.05 -5.82 -18.08
N VAL A 324 -4.84 -5.30 -18.29
CA VAL A 324 -3.58 -6.06 -18.12
C VAL A 324 -3.43 -6.55 -16.67
N ILE A 325 -3.81 -5.76 -15.67
CA ILE A 325 -3.81 -6.21 -14.25
C ILE A 325 -4.73 -7.43 -14.07
N GLY A 326 -5.94 -7.38 -14.62
CA GLY A 326 -6.89 -8.51 -14.55
C GLY A 326 -6.36 -9.78 -15.22
N LEU A 327 -5.77 -9.65 -16.41
CA LEU A 327 -5.14 -10.77 -17.14
C LEU A 327 -3.91 -11.31 -16.39
N ALA A 328 -3.11 -10.44 -15.79
CA ALA A 328 -1.96 -10.83 -14.98
C ALA A 328 -2.38 -11.66 -13.76
N LEU A 329 -3.48 -11.30 -13.09
CA LEU A 329 -4.03 -12.08 -11.96
C LEU A 329 -4.49 -13.47 -12.41
N ILE A 330 -5.15 -13.58 -13.56
CA ILE A 330 -5.52 -14.87 -14.15
C ILE A 330 -4.26 -15.67 -14.47
N GLY A 331 -3.27 -15.04 -15.08
CA GLY A 331 -1.98 -15.67 -15.37
C GLY A 331 -1.29 -16.18 -14.09
N LEU A 332 -1.27 -15.39 -13.01
CA LEU A 332 -0.70 -15.82 -11.72
C LEU A 332 -1.49 -16.98 -11.11
N ALA A 333 -2.82 -16.95 -11.14
CA ALA A 333 -3.63 -18.06 -10.66
C ALA A 333 -3.29 -19.39 -11.36
N LEU A 334 -3.10 -19.34 -12.67
CA LEU A 334 -2.81 -20.53 -13.47
C LEU A 334 -1.34 -21.00 -13.37
N THR A 335 -0.41 -20.07 -13.15
CA THR A 335 1.02 -20.38 -13.26
C THR A 335 1.72 -20.55 -11.92
N ILE A 336 1.31 -19.89 -10.86
CA ILE A 336 1.92 -20.03 -9.53
C ILE A 336 1.92 -21.49 -9.04
N PRO A 337 0.83 -22.28 -9.19
CA PRO A 337 0.84 -23.67 -8.72
C PRO A 337 1.88 -24.57 -9.37
N HIS A 338 2.03 -24.49 -10.70
CA HIS A 338 2.82 -25.48 -11.47
C HIS A 338 3.50 -24.89 -12.72
N GLY A 339 3.34 -23.61 -13.02
CA GLY A 339 3.86 -22.98 -14.23
C GLY A 339 5.37 -22.70 -14.16
N PRO A 340 6.01 -22.44 -15.29
CA PRO A 340 7.43 -22.11 -15.33
C PRO A 340 7.67 -20.72 -14.75
N LEU A 341 8.73 -20.57 -13.95
CA LEU A 341 9.11 -19.32 -13.27
C LEU A 341 9.17 -18.09 -14.20
N PRO A 342 9.72 -18.17 -15.44
CA PRO A 342 9.72 -17.02 -16.34
C PRO A 342 8.31 -16.47 -16.67
N VAL A 343 7.29 -17.34 -16.78
CA VAL A 343 5.92 -16.91 -17.05
C VAL A 343 5.33 -16.19 -15.83
N ILE A 344 5.63 -16.67 -14.62
CA ILE A 344 5.25 -16.01 -13.38
C ILE A 344 5.86 -14.59 -13.33
N VAL A 345 7.15 -14.47 -13.66
CA VAL A 345 7.85 -13.17 -13.74
C VAL A 345 7.15 -12.23 -14.73
N VAL A 346 6.79 -12.73 -15.91
CA VAL A 346 6.05 -11.93 -16.92
C VAL A 346 4.70 -11.46 -16.37
N CYS A 347 3.94 -12.34 -15.69
CA CYS A 347 2.66 -11.96 -15.08
C CYS A 347 2.85 -10.90 -13.99
N VAL A 348 3.86 -11.04 -13.13
CA VAL A 348 4.17 -10.05 -12.08
C VAL A 348 4.56 -8.70 -12.68
N MET A 349 5.40 -8.70 -13.71
CA MET A 349 5.79 -7.47 -14.41
C MET A 349 4.60 -6.86 -15.16
N ALA A 350 3.75 -7.66 -15.78
CA ALA A 350 2.53 -7.20 -16.43
C ALA A 350 1.57 -6.53 -15.44
N GLN A 351 1.40 -7.10 -14.23
CA GLN A 351 0.63 -6.47 -13.16
C GLN A 351 1.16 -5.08 -12.82
N GLY A 352 2.46 -4.94 -12.61
CA GLY A 352 3.09 -3.65 -12.32
C GLY A 352 2.98 -2.67 -13.49
N ALA A 353 3.27 -3.12 -14.71
CA ALA A 353 3.14 -2.30 -15.92
C ALA A 353 1.71 -1.78 -16.10
N GLY A 354 0.70 -2.60 -15.79
CA GLY A 354 -0.70 -2.19 -15.82
C GLY A 354 -1.00 -0.99 -14.91
N PHE A 355 -0.46 -0.98 -13.69
CA PHE A 355 -0.53 0.19 -12.81
C PHE A 355 0.21 1.39 -13.40
N GLY A 356 1.42 1.20 -13.93
CA GLY A 356 2.21 2.27 -14.55
C GLY A 356 1.50 2.93 -15.73
N LEU A 357 0.83 2.14 -16.57
CA LEU A 357 0.02 2.65 -17.68
C LEU A 357 -1.19 3.47 -17.19
N ALA A 358 -1.89 3.01 -16.15
CA ALA A 358 -3.17 3.60 -15.74
C ALA A 358 -3.03 4.76 -14.75
N TRP A 359 -2.03 4.74 -13.85
CA TRP A 359 -2.01 5.57 -12.64
C TRP A 359 -2.04 7.06 -12.92
N SER A 360 -1.07 7.57 -13.67
CA SER A 360 -0.94 9.02 -13.90
C SER A 360 -2.13 9.62 -14.64
N PHE A 361 -2.67 8.90 -15.61
CA PHE A 361 -3.85 9.34 -16.37
C PHE A 361 -5.13 9.27 -15.55
N SER A 362 -5.29 8.23 -14.72
CA SER A 362 -6.41 8.12 -13.81
C SER A 362 -6.38 9.22 -12.76
N ALA A 363 -5.22 9.50 -12.18
CA ALA A 363 -5.05 10.58 -11.21
C ALA A 363 -5.39 11.95 -11.81
N ALA A 364 -4.87 12.26 -12.99
CA ALA A 364 -5.17 13.50 -13.69
C ALA A 364 -6.68 13.62 -13.97
N ARG A 365 -7.32 12.54 -14.40
CA ARG A 365 -8.74 12.53 -14.74
C ARG A 365 -9.64 12.67 -13.51
N ILE A 366 -9.31 12.04 -12.39
CA ILE A 366 -10.00 12.20 -11.11
C ILE A 366 -9.95 13.67 -10.67
N VAL A 367 -8.76 14.27 -10.67
CA VAL A 367 -8.56 15.66 -10.25
C VAL A 367 -9.29 16.64 -11.19
N ALA A 368 -9.16 16.47 -12.50
CA ALA A 368 -9.77 17.36 -13.49
C ALA A 368 -11.31 17.39 -13.41
N ASN A 369 -11.94 16.26 -13.06
CA ASN A 369 -13.40 16.15 -13.02
C ASN A 369 -13.95 16.26 -11.58
N THR A 370 -13.12 16.58 -10.60
CA THR A 370 -13.59 16.88 -9.23
C THR A 370 -13.88 18.39 -9.11
N PRO A 371 -15.00 18.80 -8.45
CA PRO A 371 -15.31 20.21 -8.20
C PRO A 371 -14.12 20.93 -7.55
N GLU A 372 -13.90 22.18 -7.92
CA GLU A 372 -12.72 22.96 -7.50
C GLU A 372 -12.44 22.98 -5.99
N PRO A 373 -13.45 23.14 -5.11
CA PRO A 373 -13.23 23.08 -3.67
C PRO A 373 -12.71 21.73 -3.15
N GLU A 374 -12.94 20.62 -3.87
CA GLU A 374 -12.54 19.27 -3.47
C GLU A 374 -11.32 18.73 -4.24
N ARG A 375 -10.76 19.44 -5.22
CA ARG A 375 -9.65 18.97 -6.07
C ARG A 375 -8.39 18.61 -5.29
N ALA A 376 -7.96 19.51 -4.41
CA ALA A 376 -6.78 19.27 -3.57
C ALA A 376 -6.98 18.06 -2.68
N PHE A 377 -8.18 17.90 -2.13
CA PHE A 377 -8.55 16.77 -1.29
C PHE A 377 -8.64 15.46 -2.09
N ALA A 378 -9.23 15.48 -3.29
CA ALA A 378 -9.30 14.31 -4.17
C ALA A 378 -7.91 13.79 -4.53
N SER A 379 -6.95 14.67 -4.82
CA SER A 379 -5.57 14.26 -5.14
C SER A 379 -4.88 13.59 -3.93
N SER A 380 -5.05 14.12 -2.72
CA SER A 380 -4.44 13.59 -1.51
C SER A 380 -5.12 12.31 -1.00
N SER A 381 -6.37 12.05 -1.39
CA SER A 381 -7.12 10.85 -0.98
C SER A 381 -6.83 9.61 -1.82
N MET A 382 -6.22 9.74 -3.01
CA MET A 382 -5.88 8.59 -3.85
C MET A 382 -4.90 7.61 -3.17
N PRO A 383 -3.78 8.06 -2.57
CA PRO A 383 -2.92 7.17 -1.79
C PRO A 383 -3.65 6.55 -0.58
N THR A 384 -4.57 7.28 0.04
CA THR A 384 -5.39 6.74 1.15
C THR A 384 -6.31 5.62 0.67
N ALA A 385 -6.99 5.79 -0.47
CA ALA A 385 -7.80 4.73 -1.08
C ALA A 385 -6.96 3.50 -1.46
N GLN A 386 -5.74 3.72 -1.94
CA GLN A 386 -4.76 2.67 -2.22
C GLN A 386 -4.39 1.88 -0.96
N LEU A 387 -4.04 2.56 0.13
CA LEU A 387 -3.70 1.93 1.42
C LEU A 387 -4.89 1.17 2.01
N ILE A 388 -6.12 1.72 1.93
CA ILE A 388 -7.34 1.05 2.38
C ILE A 388 -7.57 -0.22 1.55
N GLY A 389 -7.43 -0.15 0.22
CA GLY A 389 -7.54 -1.29 -0.67
C GLY A 389 -6.52 -2.37 -0.33
N ALA A 390 -5.27 -1.99 -0.13
CA ALA A 390 -4.19 -2.90 0.26
C ALA A 390 -4.46 -3.56 1.62
N ALA A 391 -4.92 -2.82 2.64
CA ALA A 391 -5.21 -3.36 3.97
C ALA A 391 -6.37 -4.37 3.93
N VAL A 392 -7.46 -4.03 3.26
CA VAL A 392 -8.62 -4.93 3.06
C VAL A 392 -8.22 -6.16 2.25
N GLY A 393 -7.48 -5.96 1.17
CA GLY A 393 -6.99 -7.05 0.31
C GLY A 393 -6.03 -7.99 1.03
N ALA A 394 -5.10 -7.47 1.85
CA ALA A 394 -4.18 -8.27 2.65
C ALA A 394 -4.92 -9.12 3.70
N ALA A 395 -5.93 -8.55 4.37
CA ALA A 395 -6.78 -9.26 5.30
C ALA A 395 -7.62 -10.36 4.61
N ALA A 396 -8.21 -10.05 3.45
CA ALA A 396 -8.96 -11.01 2.65
C ALA A 396 -8.06 -12.13 2.10
N ALA A 397 -6.87 -11.81 1.60
CA ALA A 397 -5.89 -12.80 1.18
C ALA A 397 -5.46 -13.72 2.34
N GLY A 398 -5.29 -13.14 3.54
CA GLY A 398 -5.04 -13.89 4.77
C GLY A 398 -6.15 -14.87 5.11
N ALA A 399 -7.41 -14.40 5.04
CA ALA A 399 -8.58 -15.25 5.27
C ALA A 399 -8.67 -16.40 4.27
N ILE A 400 -8.51 -16.12 2.97
CA ILE A 400 -8.55 -17.13 1.90
C ILE A 400 -7.42 -18.16 2.12
N ALA A 401 -6.18 -17.72 2.34
CA ALA A 401 -5.04 -18.60 2.55
C ALA A 401 -5.28 -19.55 3.74
N ASN A 402 -5.81 -19.03 4.85
CA ASN A 402 -6.07 -19.81 6.06
C ASN A 402 -7.19 -20.84 5.85
N LEU A 403 -8.27 -20.46 5.16
CA LEU A 403 -9.35 -21.40 4.79
C LEU A 403 -8.84 -22.54 3.90
N LEU A 404 -7.76 -22.32 3.14
CA LEU A 404 -7.10 -23.32 2.31
C LEU A 404 -6.00 -24.09 3.08
N GLY A 405 -5.89 -23.86 4.38
CA GLY A 405 -4.97 -24.58 5.27
C GLY A 405 -3.54 -24.08 5.30
N PHE A 406 -3.23 -22.94 4.68
CA PHE A 406 -1.89 -22.34 4.70
C PHE A 406 -1.43 -22.01 6.13
N GLY A 407 -2.35 -21.62 7.01
CA GLY A 407 -2.07 -21.30 8.41
C GLY A 407 -1.55 -22.49 9.25
N HIS A 408 -1.80 -23.72 8.82
CA HIS A 408 -1.34 -24.94 9.51
C HIS A 408 0.06 -25.43 9.03
N GLY A 409 0.78 -24.59 8.35
CA GLY A 409 2.10 -24.89 7.77
C GLY A 409 2.04 -25.08 6.25
N VAL A 410 3.13 -24.70 5.61
CA VAL A 410 3.24 -24.68 4.12
C VAL A 410 3.74 -26.05 3.63
N THR A 411 2.80 -26.89 3.20
CA THR A 411 3.13 -28.07 2.37
C THR A 411 2.96 -27.73 0.90
N THR A 412 3.65 -28.45 -0.01
CA THR A 412 3.55 -28.21 -1.45
C THR A 412 2.11 -28.28 -1.96
N ALA A 413 1.31 -29.24 -1.47
CA ALA A 413 -0.10 -29.39 -1.85
C ALA A 413 -0.95 -28.18 -1.39
N ARG A 414 -0.80 -27.73 -0.15
CA ARG A 414 -1.52 -26.54 0.37
C ARG A 414 -1.06 -25.27 -0.33
N ALA A 415 0.25 -25.13 -0.57
CA ALA A 415 0.81 -24.00 -1.28
C ALA A 415 0.29 -23.93 -2.73
N SER A 416 0.19 -25.06 -3.44
CA SER A 416 -0.37 -25.11 -4.79
C SER A 416 -1.86 -24.72 -4.81
N LEU A 417 -2.67 -25.27 -3.90
CA LEU A 417 -4.08 -24.91 -3.78
C LEU A 417 -4.26 -23.42 -3.41
N ALA A 418 -3.50 -22.93 -2.44
CA ALA A 418 -3.49 -21.52 -2.06
C ALA A 418 -3.00 -20.64 -3.22
N GLY A 419 -1.95 -21.07 -3.93
CA GLY A 419 -1.40 -20.37 -5.09
C GLY A 419 -2.41 -20.14 -6.20
N PHE A 420 -3.34 -21.09 -6.43
CA PHE A 420 -4.45 -20.88 -7.37
C PHE A 420 -5.50 -19.92 -6.80
N TRP A 421 -6.08 -20.27 -5.65
CA TRP A 421 -7.24 -19.55 -5.13
C TRP A 421 -6.94 -18.16 -4.61
N LEU A 422 -5.72 -17.88 -4.11
CA LEU A 422 -5.30 -16.55 -3.70
C LEU A 422 -5.36 -15.53 -4.84
N PHE A 423 -5.17 -15.94 -6.09
CA PHE A 423 -5.26 -15.03 -7.23
C PHE A 423 -6.61 -15.15 -7.93
N ALA A 424 -7.15 -16.35 -8.11
CA ALA A 424 -8.44 -16.57 -8.76
C ALA A 424 -9.61 -15.87 -8.04
N SER A 425 -9.61 -15.89 -6.69
CA SER A 425 -10.67 -15.24 -5.88
C SER A 425 -10.69 -13.72 -6.01
N PHE A 426 -9.59 -13.10 -6.40
CA PHE A 426 -9.51 -11.65 -6.62
C PHE A 426 -9.80 -11.22 -8.06
N VAL A 427 -9.90 -12.14 -9.02
CA VAL A 427 -10.27 -11.82 -10.42
C VAL A 427 -11.61 -11.06 -10.51
N PRO A 428 -12.69 -11.45 -9.81
CA PRO A 428 -13.93 -10.69 -9.83
C PRO A 428 -13.75 -9.25 -9.31
N LEU A 429 -12.93 -9.04 -8.28
CA LEU A 429 -12.65 -7.72 -7.76
C LEU A 429 -11.85 -6.87 -8.76
N ALA A 430 -10.87 -7.46 -9.45
CA ALA A 430 -10.16 -6.79 -10.53
C ALA A 430 -11.09 -6.43 -11.69
N ALA A 431 -12.06 -7.29 -12.02
CA ALA A 431 -13.10 -7.00 -13.02
C ALA A 431 -13.97 -5.81 -12.61
N VAL A 432 -14.37 -5.71 -11.33
CA VAL A 432 -15.05 -4.51 -10.79
C VAL A 432 -14.18 -3.27 -10.96
N GLY A 433 -12.89 -3.37 -10.66
CA GLY A 433 -11.91 -2.27 -10.87
C GLY A 433 -11.81 -1.86 -12.34
N TRP A 434 -11.80 -2.82 -13.26
CA TRP A 434 -11.81 -2.55 -14.70
C TRP A 434 -13.12 -1.91 -15.17
N LEU A 435 -14.27 -2.38 -14.70
CA LEU A 435 -15.57 -1.75 -14.99
C LEU A 435 -15.64 -0.31 -14.45
N ALA A 436 -15.07 -0.06 -13.28
CA ALA A 436 -14.94 1.29 -12.73
C ALA A 436 -14.03 2.17 -13.62
N ALA A 437 -12.94 1.62 -14.18
CA ALA A 437 -12.10 2.30 -15.15
C ALA A 437 -12.85 2.65 -16.45
N LEU A 438 -13.71 1.79 -16.93
CA LEU A 438 -14.58 2.08 -18.08
C LEU A 438 -15.51 3.26 -17.80
N ARG A 439 -16.10 3.34 -16.59
CA ARG A 439 -16.94 4.47 -16.17
C ARG A 439 -16.12 5.76 -16.02
N LEU A 440 -14.95 5.70 -15.37
CA LEU A 440 -14.01 6.81 -15.28
C LEU A 440 -13.70 7.40 -16.66
N THR A 441 -13.62 6.57 -17.69
CA THR A 441 -13.26 6.98 -19.04
C THR A 441 -14.46 7.30 -19.95
N ALA A 442 -15.67 6.92 -19.60
CA ALA A 442 -16.89 7.22 -20.38
C ALA A 442 -17.37 8.67 -20.20
N SER A 443 -17.20 9.24 -19.01
CA SER A 443 -17.73 10.57 -18.63
C SER A 443 -16.99 11.76 -19.29
N GLY A 444 -15.97 11.53 -20.10
CA GLY A 444 -15.23 12.59 -20.81
C GLY A 444 -15.62 12.79 -22.29
N ALA A 445 -16.49 11.94 -22.83
CA ALA A 445 -16.90 12.03 -24.23
C ALA A 445 -17.98 13.09 -24.49
N SER A 446 -18.72 13.53 -23.45
CA SER A 446 -19.81 14.50 -23.59
C SER A 446 -19.39 15.98 -23.63
N GLY A 447 -18.11 16.31 -23.33
CA GLY A 447 -17.62 17.69 -23.29
C GLY A 447 -16.88 18.16 -24.54
N ALA A 448 -16.50 17.27 -25.43
CA ALA A 448 -15.65 17.61 -26.59
C ALA A 448 -16.43 17.95 -27.86
N THR A 449 -17.76 17.88 -27.88
CA THR A 449 -18.58 18.10 -29.09
C THR A 449 -19.25 19.47 -29.17
N LEU A 450 -18.98 20.41 -28.26
CA LEU A 450 -19.62 21.75 -28.25
C LEU A 450 -18.69 22.95 -28.52
N THR A 451 -17.45 22.75 -28.96
CA THR A 451 -16.56 23.90 -29.35
C THR A 451 -15.97 23.75 -30.76
N GLY A 452 -16.81 23.35 -31.72
CA GLY A 452 -16.42 23.22 -33.13
C GLY A 452 -17.46 23.83 -34.07
N SER A 453 -18.00 25.04 -33.72
CA SER A 453 -18.73 25.88 -34.69
C SER A 453 -18.89 27.29 -34.15
N ALA A 454 -17.90 28.17 -34.39
CA ALA A 454 -18.07 29.62 -34.60
C ALA A 454 -16.82 30.16 -35.32
#